data_0cb4f10fa2ed609082e9b752774f6e70
#
_entry.id   0cb4f10fa2ed609082e9b752774f6e70
#
_cell.length_a   1.000
_cell.length_b   1.000
_cell.length_c   1.000
_cell.angle_alpha   90.00
_cell.angle_beta   90.00
_cell.angle_gamma   90.00
#
_symmetry.space_group_name_H-M   'P 1'
#
loop_
_entity.id
_entity.type
_entity.pdbx_description
1 polymer ?
#
loop_
_entity_poly.entity_id
_entity_poly.type
_entity_poly.pdbx_seq_one_letter_code
_entity_poly.pdbx_strand_id
1 'polypeptide(L)'
;MNIPNSLSQETRRAFAEINAYTDTITHVTAFLERGPNAGGQTSVFTSQKHQIIQAGGNKSGKTWSSVMKGALRSLPEKDIKGQNTGWLIDPYVRLRLPRSRKILAWISNYSSNVQQETIQPVIDDIFGPYITNKYTEKGTHHWIETEHARINFKWQTAEINSYTGANLDWAMLDEPHDRKIYYEIVSRFAKTKGYMWMALTPVIDAKDPDIARKMRYIRWMKEELIDPFELDPSKVPEVDVIYVDIEENPHVDADFAMRMWASLSPEERLIRKTGRFLEFLGASAFDHDQLLMLETYLRDNPEVSEPEYGQLEFDPGETDDDWKIYFVNTTPSFSHEPNSGWIWKIWEEPVDPQLGVGPSYSIGADPAEGKRGRDYTSVYIARNDTGQVVAALHGYIDEIELARQLWLAGHYYCTRTGYVDDAAFGRKPAKLAVESVSIGKTTLSYLMTGHKEIGIGKYGQENLYRMPNRQQLSRGRPTPGVDVGWYTSSATRPHILTAMRMKLANSCAAIQNNQPCPMPDIGWVKEAKTFILNSTGKYEAASGFYDDKLFAGAICDKVVEQMKGRQRPLLQREDEERPTEMYYYDEDMNILFNVAEAKKRAGQQRRAKELWI
;
A
#
# COMPACT_ATOMS: atom_id res chain seq x y z
N MET A 1 17.41 -50.21 18.50
CA MET A 1 16.39 -51.33 18.56
C MET A 1 17.06 -52.54 19.21
N ASN A 2 16.40 -53.23 20.16
CA ASN A 2 16.91 -54.47 20.75
C ASN A 2 16.82 -55.58 19.70
N ILE A 3 17.94 -56.16 19.31
CA ILE A 3 18.04 -57.25 18.31
C ILE A 3 17.59 -58.56 18.98
N PRO A 4 16.54 -59.21 18.49
CA PRO A 4 16.03 -60.45 19.09
C PRO A 4 17.10 -61.58 19.06
N ASN A 5 17.20 -62.32 20.16
CA ASN A 5 18.15 -63.41 20.29
C ASN A 5 17.88 -64.61 19.36
N SER A 6 16.71 -64.67 18.74
CA SER A 6 16.30 -65.73 17.81
C SER A 6 16.82 -65.56 16.37
N LEU A 7 17.50 -64.44 16.04
CA LEU A 7 18.05 -64.21 14.72
C LEU A 7 19.42 -64.83 14.53
N SER A 8 19.74 -65.22 13.28
CA SER A 8 21.06 -65.77 12.95
C SER A 8 22.19 -64.78 13.24
N GLN A 9 23.40 -65.29 13.45
CA GLN A 9 24.56 -64.45 13.74
C GLN A 9 24.85 -63.43 12.64
N GLU A 10 24.62 -63.84 11.41
CA GLU A 10 24.79 -62.99 10.21
C GLU A 10 23.72 -61.86 10.17
N THR A 11 22.47 -62.20 10.50
CA THR A 11 21.37 -61.21 10.57
C THR A 11 21.62 -60.23 11.70
N ARG A 12 22.10 -60.69 12.88
CA ARG A 12 22.45 -59.79 13.99
C ARG A 12 23.59 -58.86 13.65
N ARG A 13 24.60 -59.35 12.89
CA ARG A 13 25.71 -58.52 12.41
C ARG A 13 25.21 -57.44 11.44
N ALA A 14 24.36 -57.81 10.50
CA ALA A 14 23.74 -56.87 9.56
C ALA A 14 22.88 -55.82 10.32
N PHE A 15 22.10 -56.24 11.31
CA PHE A 15 21.34 -55.28 12.18
C PHE A 15 22.26 -54.38 13.00
N ALA A 16 23.39 -54.92 13.52
CA ALA A 16 24.35 -54.10 14.25
C ALA A 16 25.06 -53.10 13.34
N GLU A 17 25.37 -53.47 12.10
CA GLU A 17 25.94 -52.59 11.08
C GLU A 17 24.91 -51.52 10.66
N ILE A 18 23.63 -51.89 10.47
CA ILE A 18 22.54 -50.94 10.18
C ILE A 18 22.34 -49.99 11.34
N ASN A 19 22.30 -50.48 12.59
CA ASN A 19 22.16 -49.60 13.75
C ASN A 19 23.37 -48.67 13.90
N ALA A 20 24.59 -49.17 13.73
CA ALA A 20 25.80 -48.34 13.78
C ALA A 20 25.79 -47.27 12.67
N TYR A 21 25.33 -47.65 11.47
CA TYR A 21 25.13 -46.69 10.37
C TYR A 21 24.04 -45.66 10.68
N THR A 22 22.90 -46.11 11.23
CA THR A 22 21.79 -45.24 11.60
C THR A 22 22.18 -44.26 12.73
N ASP A 23 22.99 -44.72 13.69
CA ASP A 23 23.49 -43.88 14.79
C ASP A 23 24.52 -42.83 14.34
N THR A 24 25.10 -42.99 13.13
CA THR A 24 26.04 -42.03 12.54
C THR A 24 25.38 -41.03 11.58
N ILE A 25 24.14 -41.30 11.17
CA ILE A 25 23.41 -40.40 10.29
C ILE A 25 22.84 -39.24 11.10
N THR A 26 23.36 -38.06 10.84
CA THR A 26 22.80 -36.81 11.37
C THR A 26 21.78 -36.21 10.39
N HIS A 27 20.94 -35.27 10.86
CA HIS A 27 20.05 -34.55 9.94
C HIS A 27 20.80 -33.85 8.81
N VAL A 28 22.00 -33.36 9.07
CA VAL A 28 22.86 -32.72 8.06
C VAL A 28 23.32 -33.73 7.00
N THR A 29 23.80 -34.91 7.40
CA THR A 29 24.24 -35.93 6.45
C THR A 29 23.07 -36.47 5.64
N ALA A 30 21.93 -36.72 6.26
CA ALA A 30 20.73 -37.17 5.56
C ALA A 30 20.22 -36.10 4.55
N PHE A 31 20.31 -34.82 4.91
CA PHE A 31 19.98 -33.74 3.99
C PHE A 31 20.94 -33.66 2.81
N LEU A 32 22.25 -33.84 3.05
CA LEU A 32 23.26 -33.82 2.00
C LEU A 32 23.09 -34.99 1.02
N GLU A 33 22.57 -36.12 1.47
CA GLU A 33 22.28 -37.28 0.60
C GLU A 33 21.03 -37.05 -0.27
N ARG A 34 19.97 -36.46 0.29
CA ARG A 34 18.64 -36.33 -0.34
C ARG A 34 18.46 -35.03 -1.10
N GLY A 35 19.09 -33.98 -0.63
CA GLY A 35 18.88 -32.60 -1.10
C GLY A 35 17.68 -31.90 -0.52
N PRO A 36 17.50 -30.60 -0.87
CA PRO A 36 16.33 -29.83 -0.54
C PRO A 36 15.11 -30.34 -1.31
N ASN A 37 13.92 -30.08 -0.77
CA ASN A 37 12.70 -30.28 -1.52
C ASN A 37 12.71 -29.41 -2.78
N ALA A 38 12.03 -29.88 -3.84
CA ALA A 38 11.90 -29.11 -5.08
C ALA A 38 11.19 -27.76 -4.85
N GLY A 39 11.37 -26.84 -5.80
CA GLY A 39 10.73 -25.54 -5.75
C GLY A 39 11.44 -24.52 -4.88
N GLY A 40 10.69 -23.81 -4.02
CA GLY A 40 11.18 -22.69 -3.23
C GLY A 40 12.32 -23.08 -2.28
N GLN A 41 12.31 -24.26 -1.66
CA GLN A 41 13.42 -24.68 -0.80
C GLN A 41 14.73 -24.82 -1.58
N THR A 42 14.71 -25.42 -2.77
CA THR A 42 15.91 -25.48 -3.64
C THR A 42 16.41 -24.08 -3.93
N SER A 43 15.53 -23.15 -4.27
CA SER A 43 15.88 -21.75 -4.53
C SER A 43 16.52 -21.08 -3.32
N VAL A 44 16.02 -21.32 -2.11
CA VAL A 44 16.64 -20.81 -0.87
C VAL A 44 18.08 -21.29 -0.72
N PHE A 45 18.35 -22.57 -1.00
CA PHE A 45 19.70 -23.12 -0.88
C PHE A 45 20.62 -22.67 -2.01
N THR A 46 20.11 -22.44 -3.22
CA THR A 46 20.90 -22.06 -4.40
C THR A 46 21.08 -20.54 -4.57
N SER A 47 20.30 -19.70 -3.91
CA SER A 47 20.47 -18.25 -3.96
C SER A 47 21.82 -17.81 -3.38
N GLN A 48 22.54 -16.99 -4.14
CA GLN A 48 23.84 -16.41 -3.78
C GLN A 48 23.74 -14.97 -3.27
N LYS A 49 22.52 -14.45 -3.14
CA LYS A 49 22.31 -13.09 -2.64
C LYS A 49 22.67 -12.98 -1.16
N HIS A 50 23.17 -11.81 -0.77
CA HIS A 50 23.54 -11.55 0.62
C HIS A 50 22.35 -11.52 1.57
N GLN A 51 21.15 -11.22 1.05
CA GLN A 51 19.92 -11.13 1.81
C GLN A 51 18.84 -11.97 1.11
N ILE A 52 18.28 -12.95 1.81
CA ILE A 52 17.22 -13.81 1.29
C ILE A 52 15.99 -13.67 2.16
N ILE A 53 14.86 -13.33 1.56
CA ILE A 53 13.55 -13.34 2.19
C ILE A 53 12.83 -14.60 1.76
N GLN A 54 12.74 -15.56 2.66
CA GLN A 54 11.99 -16.80 2.45
C GLN A 54 10.58 -16.62 2.99
N ALA A 55 9.65 -16.18 2.16
CA ALA A 55 8.25 -16.10 2.48
C ALA A 55 7.58 -17.45 2.17
N GLY A 56 6.80 -17.98 3.08
CA GLY A 56 6.18 -19.27 2.84
C GLY A 56 4.99 -19.53 3.74
N GLY A 57 4.14 -20.44 3.29
CA GLY A 57 2.99 -20.90 4.05
C GLY A 57 3.34 -21.54 5.39
N ASN A 58 2.33 -21.72 6.24
CA ASN A 58 2.52 -22.45 7.49
C ASN A 58 2.91 -23.90 7.20
N LYS A 59 3.94 -24.41 7.90
CA LYS A 59 4.46 -25.78 7.70
C LYS A 59 5.15 -26.03 6.35
N SER A 60 5.49 -25.03 5.57
CA SER A 60 6.26 -25.19 4.33
C SER A 60 7.74 -25.55 4.57
N GLY A 61 8.19 -25.64 5.82
CA GLY A 61 9.56 -26.04 6.18
C GLY A 61 10.58 -24.90 6.25
N LYS A 62 10.13 -23.63 6.27
CA LYS A 62 11.00 -22.44 6.29
C LYS A 62 12.02 -22.43 7.43
N THR A 63 11.56 -22.61 8.67
CA THR A 63 12.44 -22.58 9.85
C THR A 63 13.49 -23.68 9.76
N TRP A 64 13.06 -24.89 9.37
CA TRP A 64 13.99 -26.02 9.20
C TRP A 64 15.04 -25.74 8.11
N SER A 65 14.64 -25.29 6.93
CA SER A 65 15.58 -24.97 5.84
C SER A 65 16.51 -23.81 6.21
N SER A 66 16.04 -22.84 6.96
CA SER A 66 16.84 -21.71 7.43
C SER A 66 17.91 -22.15 8.44
N VAL A 67 17.55 -23.00 9.42
CA VAL A 67 18.50 -23.56 10.39
C VAL A 67 19.50 -24.47 9.67
N MET A 68 19.05 -25.32 8.75
CA MET A 68 19.93 -26.18 7.93
C MET A 68 20.93 -25.35 7.11
N LYS A 69 20.49 -24.26 6.49
CA LYS A 69 21.38 -23.34 5.77
C LYS A 69 22.45 -22.76 6.71
N GLY A 70 22.08 -22.42 7.95
CA GLY A 70 23.03 -22.00 8.99
C GLY A 70 24.03 -23.09 9.37
N ALA A 71 23.57 -24.32 9.49
CA ALA A 71 24.44 -25.48 9.80
C ALA A 71 25.48 -25.72 8.69
N LEU A 72 25.04 -25.72 7.43
CA LEU A 72 25.95 -25.88 6.27
C LEU A 72 27.02 -24.77 6.20
N ARG A 73 26.71 -23.57 6.70
CA ARG A 73 27.67 -22.45 6.78
C ARG A 73 28.57 -22.48 8.01
N SER A 74 28.25 -23.29 9.00
CA SER A 74 28.93 -23.33 10.30
C SER A 74 29.73 -24.59 10.54
N LEU A 75 29.48 -25.64 9.76
CA LEU A 75 30.17 -26.93 9.91
C LEU A 75 31.42 -27.00 9.04
N PRO A 76 32.48 -27.66 9.52
CA PRO A 76 33.73 -27.80 8.75
C PRO A 76 33.55 -28.74 7.57
N GLU A 77 34.32 -28.48 6.52
CA GLU A 77 34.32 -29.29 5.31
C GLU A 77 34.64 -30.78 5.58
N LYS A 78 35.45 -31.07 6.60
CA LYS A 78 35.80 -32.45 6.98
C LYS A 78 34.60 -33.27 7.46
N ASP A 79 33.60 -32.62 8.09
CA ASP A 79 32.39 -33.27 8.58
C ASP A 79 31.39 -33.54 7.44
N ILE A 80 31.63 -32.92 6.29
CA ILE A 80 30.81 -33.03 5.08
C ILE A 80 31.48 -33.92 4.05
N LYS A 81 32.83 -34.12 4.13
CA LYS A 81 33.60 -34.94 3.19
C LYS A 81 33.27 -36.43 3.29
N GLY A 82 32.95 -37.00 2.18
CA GLY A 82 32.61 -38.42 2.02
C GLY A 82 31.21 -38.66 1.50
N GLN A 83 30.41 -37.64 1.44
CA GLN A 83 29.05 -37.67 0.94
C GLN A 83 29.00 -37.19 -0.52
N ASN A 84 28.12 -37.75 -1.34
CA ASN A 84 27.94 -37.31 -2.73
C ASN A 84 27.10 -35.99 -2.72
N THR A 85 27.75 -34.89 -2.41
CA THR A 85 27.13 -33.58 -2.20
C THR A 85 27.26 -32.65 -3.41
N GLY A 86 27.55 -33.20 -4.59
CA GLY A 86 27.93 -32.46 -5.80
C GLY A 86 26.96 -31.33 -6.22
N TRP A 87 25.73 -31.39 -5.77
CA TRP A 87 24.74 -30.34 -6.07
C TRP A 87 24.70 -29.23 -5.01
N LEU A 88 25.21 -29.45 -3.79
CA LEU A 88 25.18 -28.49 -2.69
C LEU A 88 26.50 -27.80 -2.40
N ILE A 89 27.63 -28.47 -2.68
CA ILE A 89 28.94 -28.02 -2.20
C ILE A 89 29.43 -26.78 -2.93
N ASP A 90 29.09 -26.60 -4.20
CA ASP A 90 29.72 -25.59 -5.03
C ASP A 90 29.33 -24.14 -4.70
N PRO A 91 28.07 -23.77 -4.33
CA PRO A 91 27.74 -22.40 -3.96
C PRO A 91 27.95 -22.09 -2.49
N TYR A 92 27.86 -23.05 -1.57
CA TYR A 92 27.62 -22.78 -0.15
C TYR A 92 28.80 -23.03 0.77
N VAL A 93 29.57 -24.09 0.51
CA VAL A 93 30.72 -24.49 1.35
C VAL A 93 31.98 -23.72 0.98
N ARG A 94 32.01 -23.09 -0.18
CA ARG A 94 33.12 -22.21 -0.61
C ARG A 94 33.14 -20.84 0.09
N LEU A 95 32.19 -20.51 0.91
CA LEU A 95 32.36 -19.41 1.85
C LEU A 95 33.53 -19.78 2.76
N ARG A 96 34.68 -19.21 2.43
CA ARG A 96 35.92 -19.41 3.16
C ARG A 96 35.68 -19.20 4.64
N LEU A 97 35.55 -20.30 5.38
CA LEU A 97 35.57 -20.24 6.83
C LEU A 97 36.77 -19.42 7.27
N PRO A 98 36.64 -18.44 8.15
CA PRO A 98 37.77 -17.68 8.63
C PRO A 98 38.77 -18.67 9.24
N ARG A 99 39.95 -18.75 8.70
CA ARG A 99 41.01 -19.72 9.14
C ARG A 99 41.50 -19.42 10.57
N SER A 100 41.26 -18.22 11.07
CA SER A 100 41.86 -17.73 12.31
C SER A 100 40.88 -17.43 13.44
N ARG A 101 39.57 -17.57 13.22
CA ARG A 101 38.53 -17.32 14.25
C ARG A 101 37.31 -18.20 14.04
N LYS A 102 36.50 -18.39 15.07
CA LYS A 102 35.17 -19.00 14.93
C LYS A 102 34.26 -18.11 14.10
N ILE A 103 33.38 -18.73 13.33
CA ILE A 103 32.23 -18.08 12.70
C ILE A 103 31.37 -17.49 13.79
N LEU A 104 30.95 -16.26 13.63
CA LEU A 104 30.01 -15.61 14.54
C LEU A 104 28.67 -15.41 13.82
N ALA A 105 27.62 -15.97 14.41
CA ALA A 105 26.28 -15.91 13.85
C ALA A 105 25.22 -15.50 14.88
N TRP A 106 24.13 -14.92 14.36
CA TRP A 106 22.95 -14.64 15.16
C TRP A 106 21.72 -15.34 14.58
N ILE A 107 20.88 -15.87 15.48
CA ILE A 107 19.51 -16.26 15.18
C ILE A 107 18.61 -15.34 16.00
N SER A 108 17.78 -14.57 15.31
CA SER A 108 16.88 -13.62 15.94
C SER A 108 15.43 -14.01 15.70
N ASN A 109 14.62 -13.94 16.75
CA ASN A 109 13.20 -14.21 16.72
C ASN A 109 12.41 -13.20 17.56
N TYR A 110 11.10 -13.42 17.70
CA TYR A 110 10.23 -12.48 18.39
C TYR A 110 10.49 -12.43 19.91
N SER A 111 10.56 -13.61 20.56
CA SER A 111 10.71 -13.72 22.01
C SER A 111 11.39 -15.03 22.42
N SER A 112 11.83 -15.11 23.68
CA SER A 112 12.41 -16.33 24.26
C SER A 112 11.45 -17.53 24.23
N ASN A 113 10.14 -17.30 24.41
CA ASN A 113 9.13 -18.36 24.36
C ASN A 113 9.01 -18.95 22.95
N VAL A 114 8.92 -18.07 21.93
CA VAL A 114 8.91 -18.51 20.51
C VAL A 114 10.17 -19.29 20.18
N GLN A 115 11.31 -18.86 20.67
CA GLN A 115 12.55 -19.61 20.47
C GLN A 115 12.45 -21.02 21.07
N GLN A 116 12.03 -21.13 22.32
CA GLN A 116 11.97 -22.41 23.04
C GLN A 116 10.99 -23.39 22.37
N GLU A 117 9.86 -22.89 21.89
CA GLU A 117 8.79 -23.73 21.34
C GLU A 117 8.99 -24.10 19.86
N THR A 118 9.60 -23.21 19.06
CA THR A 118 9.62 -23.39 17.60
C THR A 118 11.01 -23.57 17.00
N ILE A 119 12.00 -22.80 17.45
CA ILE A 119 13.33 -22.80 16.84
C ILE A 119 14.28 -23.77 17.53
N GLN A 120 14.26 -23.79 18.85
CA GLN A 120 15.19 -24.59 19.63
C GLN A 120 15.07 -26.09 19.34
N PRO A 121 13.89 -26.72 19.18
CA PRO A 121 13.79 -28.11 18.76
C PRO A 121 14.50 -28.37 17.42
N VAL A 122 14.36 -27.47 16.47
CA VAL A 122 15.02 -27.58 15.15
C VAL A 122 16.54 -27.40 15.28
N ILE A 123 17.00 -26.52 16.18
CA ILE A 123 18.41 -26.34 16.49
C ILE A 123 18.99 -27.61 17.11
N ASP A 124 18.29 -28.17 18.11
CA ASP A 124 18.74 -29.38 18.78
C ASP A 124 18.77 -30.59 17.83
N ASP A 125 17.83 -30.70 16.90
CA ASP A 125 17.81 -31.73 15.87
C ASP A 125 18.97 -31.59 14.87
N ILE A 126 19.24 -30.39 14.40
CA ILE A 126 20.22 -30.16 13.33
C ILE A 126 21.64 -29.98 13.89
N PHE A 127 21.81 -29.13 14.89
CA PHE A 127 23.12 -28.82 15.47
C PHE A 127 23.51 -29.71 16.64
N GLY A 128 22.55 -30.38 17.30
CA GLY A 128 22.77 -31.16 18.51
C GLY A 128 24.03 -32.05 18.47
N PRO A 129 24.23 -32.86 17.40
CA PRO A 129 25.43 -33.70 17.25
C PRO A 129 26.77 -32.95 17.20
N TYR A 130 26.73 -31.65 16.89
CA TYR A 130 27.90 -30.80 16.67
C TYR A 130 28.15 -29.79 17.80
N ILE A 131 27.22 -29.69 18.77
CA ILE A 131 27.35 -28.75 19.89
C ILE A 131 28.44 -29.21 20.85
N THR A 132 29.49 -28.40 21.00
CA THR A 132 30.59 -28.62 21.95
C THR A 132 30.38 -27.89 23.24
N ASN A 133 29.65 -26.76 23.24
CA ASN A 133 29.33 -25.98 24.44
C ASN A 133 28.04 -25.17 24.23
N LYS A 134 27.31 -24.89 25.30
CA LYS A 134 26.10 -24.07 25.25
C LYS A 134 25.82 -23.37 26.56
N TYR A 135 25.10 -22.25 26.51
CA TYR A 135 24.53 -21.60 27.65
C TYR A 135 23.01 -21.56 27.53
N THR A 136 22.34 -22.09 28.56
CA THR A 136 20.88 -22.19 28.61
C THR A 136 20.41 -21.60 29.92
N GLU A 137 19.41 -20.73 29.87
CA GLU A 137 18.76 -20.17 31.05
C GLU A 137 17.26 -20.45 30.99
N LYS A 138 16.69 -20.97 32.05
CA LYS A 138 15.25 -21.34 32.12
C LYS A 138 14.78 -22.21 30.93
N GLY A 139 15.64 -23.10 30.44
CA GLY A 139 15.34 -23.99 29.33
C GLY A 139 15.58 -23.37 27.93
N THR A 140 15.88 -22.09 27.85
CA THR A 140 16.09 -21.39 26.55
C THR A 140 17.59 -21.21 26.27
N HIS A 141 18.04 -21.58 25.08
CA HIS A 141 19.42 -21.36 24.65
C HIS A 141 19.68 -19.86 24.41
N HIS A 142 20.73 -19.34 25.04
CA HIS A 142 21.24 -17.99 24.77
C HIS A 142 22.36 -17.99 23.74
N TRP A 143 23.14 -19.05 23.74
CA TRP A 143 24.13 -19.33 22.68
C TRP A 143 24.49 -20.82 22.67
N ILE A 144 24.94 -21.26 21.49
CA ILE A 144 25.57 -22.55 21.28
C ILE A 144 26.91 -22.37 20.59
N GLU A 145 27.83 -23.29 20.83
CA GLU A 145 29.09 -23.38 20.12
C GLU A 145 29.28 -24.75 19.51
N THR A 146 29.81 -24.74 18.31
CA THR A 146 30.39 -25.90 17.63
C THR A 146 31.91 -25.75 17.60
N GLU A 147 32.63 -26.71 17.02
CA GLU A 147 34.07 -26.58 16.84
C GLU A 147 34.45 -25.28 16.12
N HIS A 148 33.66 -24.86 15.12
CA HIS A 148 34.00 -23.76 14.21
C HIS A 148 33.10 -22.53 14.29
N ALA A 149 31.98 -22.59 15.02
CA ALA A 149 31.02 -21.49 15.08
C ALA A 149 30.54 -21.22 16.49
N ARG A 150 30.19 -19.97 16.73
CA ARG A 150 29.38 -19.53 17.89
C ARG A 150 28.12 -18.86 17.36
N ILE A 151 26.97 -19.35 17.77
CA ILE A 151 25.65 -18.87 17.38
C ILE A 151 24.97 -18.29 18.63
N ASN A 152 24.69 -16.99 18.61
CA ASN A 152 23.99 -16.32 19.69
C ASN A 152 22.52 -16.13 19.30
N PHE A 153 21.62 -16.34 20.25
CA PHE A 153 20.21 -16.11 20.07
C PHE A 153 19.84 -14.70 20.53
N LYS A 154 18.97 -14.04 19.77
CA LYS A 154 18.52 -12.66 19.99
C LYS A 154 17.00 -12.59 19.92
N TRP A 155 16.41 -11.66 20.64
CA TRP A 155 14.97 -11.47 20.68
C TRP A 155 14.61 -10.01 20.40
N GLN A 156 13.61 -9.78 19.58
CA GLN A 156 13.13 -8.43 19.25
C GLN A 156 12.55 -7.69 20.46
N THR A 157 12.10 -8.44 21.49
CA THR A 157 11.63 -7.86 22.77
C THR A 157 12.77 -7.34 23.64
N ALA A 158 14.02 -7.66 23.30
CA ALA A 158 15.19 -7.10 23.97
C ALA A 158 15.51 -5.69 23.43
N GLU A 159 16.31 -4.92 24.18
CA GLU A 159 16.76 -3.61 23.74
C GLU A 159 17.61 -3.70 22.45
N ILE A 160 17.47 -2.71 21.58
CA ILE A 160 18.23 -2.61 20.31
C ILE A 160 19.75 -2.68 20.54
N ASN A 161 20.22 -2.19 21.69
CA ASN A 161 21.62 -2.26 22.09
C ASN A 161 22.16 -3.70 22.16
N SER A 162 21.30 -4.70 22.32
CA SER A 162 21.70 -6.11 22.29
C SER A 162 22.20 -6.55 20.90
N TYR A 163 21.88 -5.80 19.85
CA TYR A 163 22.28 -6.04 18.47
C TYR A 163 23.55 -5.28 18.05
N THR A 164 24.29 -4.68 18.98
CA THR A 164 25.49 -3.92 18.70
C THR A 164 26.77 -4.74 18.93
N GLY A 165 27.89 -4.27 18.37
CA GLY A 165 29.24 -4.68 18.76
C GLY A 165 29.82 -5.96 18.14
N ALA A 166 29.20 -6.58 17.15
CA ALA A 166 29.72 -7.82 16.53
C ALA A 166 29.90 -7.66 15.01
N ASN A 167 30.90 -8.37 14.45
CA ASN A 167 31.00 -8.57 13.00
C ASN A 167 30.48 -9.98 12.72
N LEU A 168 29.38 -10.09 11.97
CA LEU A 168 28.70 -11.34 11.72
C LEU A 168 29.13 -11.99 10.41
N ASP A 169 29.21 -13.30 10.41
CA ASP A 169 29.40 -14.08 9.18
C ASP A 169 28.05 -14.45 8.56
N TRP A 170 27.05 -14.70 9.41
CA TRP A 170 25.68 -14.85 8.97
C TRP A 170 24.66 -14.51 10.07
N ALA A 171 23.42 -14.23 9.65
CA ALA A 171 22.26 -14.10 10.54
C ALA A 171 21.02 -14.75 9.94
N MET A 172 20.22 -15.36 10.81
CA MET A 172 18.88 -15.84 10.53
C MET A 172 17.88 -15.02 11.32
N LEU A 173 16.83 -14.57 10.65
CA LEU A 173 15.69 -13.88 11.23
C LEU A 173 14.46 -14.77 11.08
N ASP A 174 13.82 -15.10 12.20
CA ASP A 174 12.56 -15.86 12.17
C ASP A 174 11.42 -14.89 12.45
N GLU A 175 10.50 -14.83 11.51
CA GLU A 175 9.41 -13.87 11.41
C GLU A 175 9.83 -12.41 11.13
N PRO A 176 8.88 -11.51 10.75
CA PRO A 176 9.20 -10.13 10.43
C PRO A 176 9.84 -9.36 11.57
N HIS A 177 10.86 -8.56 11.28
CA HIS A 177 11.61 -7.78 12.26
C HIS A 177 11.34 -6.28 12.13
N ASP A 178 11.59 -5.56 13.24
CA ASP A 178 11.63 -4.10 13.22
C ASP A 178 12.69 -3.60 12.23
N ARG A 179 12.36 -2.55 11.48
CA ARG A 179 13.23 -1.95 10.46
C ARG A 179 14.62 -1.58 11.01
N LYS A 180 14.67 -1.03 12.22
CA LYS A 180 15.94 -0.62 12.86
C LYS A 180 16.81 -1.83 13.18
N ILE A 181 16.21 -2.90 13.71
CA ILE A 181 16.94 -4.16 14.02
C ILE A 181 17.48 -4.78 12.73
N TYR A 182 16.68 -4.82 11.67
CA TYR A 182 17.11 -5.34 10.39
C TYR A 182 18.35 -4.62 9.86
N TYR A 183 18.31 -3.29 9.76
CA TYR A 183 19.44 -2.51 9.25
C TYR A 183 20.64 -2.52 10.21
N GLU A 184 20.42 -2.65 11.53
CA GLU A 184 21.50 -2.84 12.48
C GLU A 184 22.23 -4.17 12.21
N ILE A 185 21.51 -5.25 11.94
CA ILE A 185 22.11 -6.56 11.59
C ILE A 185 22.83 -6.46 10.23
N VAL A 186 22.23 -5.83 9.22
CA VAL A 186 22.86 -5.63 7.90
C VAL A 186 24.21 -4.90 8.05
N SER A 187 24.28 -3.88 8.91
CA SER A 187 25.51 -3.13 9.17
C SER A 187 26.65 -4.00 9.70
N ARG A 188 26.33 -5.12 10.38
CA ARG A 188 27.33 -6.06 10.94
C ARG A 188 28.05 -6.89 9.86
N PHE A 189 27.55 -6.91 8.64
CA PHE A 189 28.18 -7.60 7.53
C PHE A 189 29.20 -6.79 6.74
N ALA A 190 29.31 -5.49 7.00
CA ALA A 190 30.17 -4.57 6.24
C ALA A 190 31.64 -5.06 6.14
N LYS A 191 32.19 -5.68 7.21
CA LYS A 191 33.55 -6.19 7.25
C LYS A 191 33.68 -7.63 6.74
N THR A 192 32.68 -8.46 7.00
CA THR A 192 32.72 -9.91 6.75
C THR A 192 32.17 -10.28 5.39
N LYS A 193 31.41 -9.37 4.76
CA LYS A 193 30.56 -9.67 3.59
C LYS A 193 29.63 -10.85 3.89
N GLY A 194 29.05 -10.85 5.07
CA GLY A 194 28.22 -11.93 5.58
C GLY A 194 26.87 -12.03 4.88
N TYR A 195 26.08 -12.98 5.31
CA TYR A 195 24.80 -13.33 4.70
C TYR A 195 23.68 -13.28 5.72
N MET A 196 22.50 -12.90 5.27
CA MET A 196 21.30 -12.90 6.08
C MET A 196 20.17 -13.59 5.33
N TRP A 197 19.38 -14.36 6.06
CA TRP A 197 18.12 -14.87 5.53
C TRP A 197 17.02 -14.74 6.57
N MET A 198 15.82 -14.52 6.08
CA MET A 198 14.64 -14.34 6.90
C MET A 198 13.60 -15.39 6.50
N ALA A 199 13.11 -16.13 7.49
CA ALA A 199 12.00 -17.05 7.33
C ALA A 199 10.74 -16.39 7.87
N LEU A 200 9.73 -16.15 7.05
CA LEU A 200 8.51 -15.49 7.51
C LEU A 200 7.24 -16.06 6.90
N THR A 201 6.15 -15.94 7.66
CA THR A 201 4.80 -16.15 7.17
C THR A 201 4.05 -14.83 7.31
N PRO A 202 3.59 -14.22 6.22
CA PRO A 202 2.91 -12.92 6.28
C PRO A 202 1.45 -13.03 6.75
N VAL A 203 1.16 -13.97 7.65
CA VAL A 203 -0.17 -14.11 8.27
C VAL A 203 -0.28 -13.17 9.45
N ILE A 204 -1.39 -12.44 9.51
CA ILE A 204 -1.74 -11.59 10.63
C ILE A 204 -3.10 -12.06 11.16
N ASP A 205 -3.10 -12.48 12.41
CA ASP A 205 -4.33 -12.77 13.12
C ASP A 205 -4.90 -11.45 13.67
N ALA A 206 -6.12 -11.10 13.23
CA ALA A 206 -6.81 -9.90 13.71
C ALA A 206 -7.05 -9.88 15.23
N LYS A 207 -6.94 -11.02 15.89
CA LYS A 207 -7.05 -11.18 17.35
C LYS A 207 -5.71 -11.08 18.08
N ASP A 208 -4.60 -10.97 17.35
CA ASP A 208 -3.27 -10.85 17.93
C ASP A 208 -3.13 -9.49 18.64
N PRO A 209 -2.84 -9.46 19.95
CA PRO A 209 -2.67 -8.21 20.68
C PRO A 209 -1.53 -7.33 20.15
N ASP A 210 -0.58 -7.92 19.44
CA ASP A 210 0.57 -7.24 18.83
C ASP A 210 0.39 -6.95 17.33
N ILE A 211 -0.83 -7.08 16.80
CA ILE A 211 -1.14 -6.95 15.38
C ILE A 211 -0.56 -5.66 14.78
N ALA A 212 -0.76 -4.51 15.43
CA ALA A 212 -0.28 -3.22 14.95
C ALA A 212 1.25 -3.17 14.76
N ARG A 213 1.99 -3.85 15.62
CA ARG A 213 3.45 -3.94 15.53
C ARG A 213 3.89 -4.88 14.42
N LYS A 214 3.29 -6.06 14.34
CA LYS A 214 3.59 -7.05 13.28
C LYS A 214 3.27 -6.49 11.90
N MET A 215 2.15 -5.76 11.77
CA MET A 215 1.78 -5.06 10.54
C MET A 215 2.83 -4.05 10.09
N ARG A 216 3.35 -3.23 11.02
CA ARG A 216 4.43 -2.28 10.69
C ARG A 216 5.69 -3.00 10.21
N TYR A 217 6.00 -4.18 10.78
CA TYR A 217 7.17 -4.95 10.37
C TYR A 217 6.99 -5.54 8.96
N ILE A 218 5.82 -6.07 8.65
CA ILE A 218 5.50 -6.59 7.31
C ILE A 218 5.49 -5.45 6.29
N ARG A 219 4.90 -4.31 6.64
CA ARG A 219 4.72 -3.17 5.74
C ARG A 219 6.06 -2.62 5.23
N TRP A 220 6.99 -2.24 6.12
CA TRP A 220 8.27 -1.69 5.68
C TRP A 220 9.06 -2.69 4.83
N MET A 221 9.00 -3.99 5.17
CA MET A 221 9.66 -5.03 4.39
C MET A 221 9.06 -5.14 2.98
N LYS A 222 7.74 -5.08 2.90
CA LYS A 222 7.05 -5.08 1.61
C LYS A 222 7.44 -3.85 0.79
N GLU A 223 7.34 -2.65 1.36
CA GLU A 223 7.62 -1.39 0.66
C GLU A 223 9.09 -1.23 0.24
N GLU A 224 10.05 -1.66 1.07
CA GLU A 224 11.47 -1.38 0.84
C GLU A 224 12.23 -2.56 0.18
N LEU A 225 11.75 -3.79 0.30
CA LEU A 225 12.47 -4.99 -0.14
C LEU A 225 11.67 -5.82 -1.16
N ILE A 226 10.40 -6.14 -0.87
CA ILE A 226 9.64 -7.11 -1.65
C ILE A 226 9.05 -6.49 -2.91
N ASP A 227 8.28 -5.39 -2.79
CA ASP A 227 7.69 -4.71 -3.95
C ASP A 227 8.76 -4.21 -4.94
N PRO A 228 9.89 -3.60 -4.48
CA PRO A 228 10.97 -3.26 -5.40
C PRO A 228 11.59 -4.47 -6.10
N PHE A 229 11.74 -5.62 -5.41
CA PHE A 229 12.25 -6.85 -5.99
C PHE A 229 11.28 -7.43 -7.03
N GLU A 230 9.99 -7.48 -6.71
CA GLU A 230 8.96 -8.01 -7.62
C GLU A 230 8.78 -7.12 -8.86
N LEU A 231 8.93 -5.80 -8.70
CA LEU A 231 8.87 -4.85 -9.82
C LEU A 231 10.11 -4.94 -10.71
N ASP A 232 11.29 -4.91 -10.12
CA ASP A 232 12.58 -4.96 -10.79
C ASP A 232 13.68 -5.40 -9.81
N PRO A 233 14.16 -6.66 -9.87
CA PRO A 233 15.19 -7.16 -8.96
C PRO A 233 16.49 -6.34 -8.95
N SER A 234 16.76 -5.55 -10.00
CA SER A 234 17.95 -4.68 -10.05
C SER A 234 17.90 -3.51 -9.07
N LYS A 235 16.70 -3.13 -8.60
CA LYS A 235 16.51 -2.06 -7.59
C LYS A 235 16.99 -2.48 -6.20
N VAL A 236 17.00 -3.77 -5.92
CA VAL A 236 17.49 -4.35 -4.65
C VAL A 236 18.47 -5.50 -4.93
N PRO A 237 19.65 -5.23 -5.51
CA PRO A 237 20.52 -6.22 -6.11
C PRO A 237 21.06 -7.25 -5.11
N GLU A 238 21.09 -6.93 -3.82
CA GLU A 238 21.57 -7.81 -2.75
C GLU A 238 20.46 -8.68 -2.14
N VAL A 239 19.20 -8.47 -2.54
CA VAL A 239 18.01 -9.15 -2.00
C VAL A 239 17.51 -10.20 -2.99
N ASP A 240 17.04 -11.31 -2.45
CA ASP A 240 16.27 -12.34 -3.15
C ASP A 240 15.00 -12.63 -2.37
N VAL A 241 13.85 -12.68 -3.04
CA VAL A 241 12.55 -12.99 -2.44
C VAL A 241 12.09 -14.35 -3.00
N ILE A 242 11.98 -15.32 -2.12
CA ILE A 242 11.66 -16.69 -2.49
C ILE A 242 10.39 -17.14 -1.77
N TYR A 243 9.41 -17.56 -2.54
CA TYR A 243 8.17 -18.11 -2.03
C TYR A 243 8.26 -19.63 -1.90
N VAL A 244 7.80 -20.17 -0.76
CA VAL A 244 7.81 -21.61 -0.47
C VAL A 244 6.39 -22.07 -0.14
N ASP A 245 5.78 -22.82 -1.06
CA ASP A 245 4.43 -23.36 -0.91
C ASP A 245 4.44 -24.57 0.05
N ILE A 246 3.35 -24.76 0.80
CA ILE A 246 3.17 -25.95 1.64
C ILE A 246 3.12 -27.24 0.82
N GLU A 247 2.63 -27.19 -0.41
CA GLU A 247 2.54 -28.35 -1.31
C GLU A 247 3.93 -28.86 -1.74
N GLU A 248 4.96 -28.02 -1.63
CA GLU A 248 6.34 -28.41 -1.90
C GLU A 248 6.97 -29.21 -0.75
N ASN A 249 6.30 -29.29 0.40
CA ASN A 249 6.81 -30.02 1.56
C ASN A 249 6.22 -31.45 1.62
N PRO A 250 6.98 -32.49 1.24
CA PRO A 250 6.49 -33.87 1.21
C PRO A 250 6.19 -34.46 2.59
N HIS A 251 6.58 -33.76 3.68
CA HIS A 251 6.34 -34.18 5.05
C HIS A 251 5.01 -33.66 5.63
N VAL A 252 4.23 -32.92 4.82
CA VAL A 252 2.95 -32.34 5.23
C VAL A 252 1.85 -32.81 4.28
N ASP A 253 0.75 -33.29 4.83
CA ASP A 253 -0.48 -33.51 4.07
C ASP A 253 -1.13 -32.13 3.80
N ALA A 254 -0.84 -31.58 2.62
CA ALA A 254 -1.35 -30.29 2.21
C ALA A 254 -2.89 -30.28 2.11
N ASP A 255 -3.48 -31.38 1.64
CA ASP A 255 -4.94 -31.53 1.54
C ASP A 255 -5.59 -31.52 2.92
N PHE A 256 -4.98 -32.19 3.89
CA PHE A 256 -5.45 -32.14 5.27
C PHE A 256 -5.36 -30.73 5.84
N ALA A 257 -4.24 -30.03 5.64
CA ALA A 257 -4.06 -28.65 6.08
C ALA A 257 -5.11 -27.73 5.45
N MET A 258 -5.39 -27.86 4.16
CA MET A 258 -6.40 -27.07 3.46
C MET A 258 -7.82 -27.34 3.99
N ARG A 259 -8.15 -28.59 4.32
CA ARG A 259 -9.44 -28.93 4.97
C ARG A 259 -9.56 -28.30 6.36
N MET A 260 -8.49 -28.32 7.15
CA MET A 260 -8.48 -27.67 8.49
C MET A 260 -8.65 -26.16 8.39
N TRP A 261 -8.18 -25.54 7.31
CA TRP A 261 -8.35 -24.11 7.07
C TRP A 261 -9.63 -23.73 6.30
N ALA A 262 -10.54 -24.68 6.11
CA ALA A 262 -11.78 -24.43 5.35
C ALA A 262 -12.66 -23.32 5.94
N SER A 263 -12.55 -23.06 7.25
CA SER A 263 -13.27 -21.99 7.94
C SER A 263 -12.63 -20.61 7.80
N LEU A 264 -11.40 -20.53 7.27
CA LEU A 264 -10.70 -19.27 7.04
C LEU A 264 -11.19 -18.64 5.72
N SER A 265 -10.95 -17.32 5.56
CA SER A 265 -11.22 -16.66 4.28
C SER A 265 -10.37 -17.28 3.15
N PRO A 266 -10.80 -17.18 1.89
CA PRO A 266 -9.99 -17.64 0.75
C PRO A 266 -8.60 -17.02 0.73
N GLU A 267 -8.50 -15.74 1.04
CA GLU A 267 -7.26 -14.96 1.09
C GLU A 267 -6.33 -15.48 2.20
N GLU A 268 -6.86 -15.67 3.41
CA GLU A 268 -6.07 -16.19 4.53
C GLU A 268 -5.57 -17.60 4.25
N ARG A 269 -6.39 -18.44 3.59
CA ARG A 269 -5.95 -19.75 3.12
C ARG A 269 -4.82 -19.67 2.12
N LEU A 270 -4.89 -18.73 1.17
CA LEU A 270 -3.86 -18.53 0.16
C LEU A 270 -2.54 -18.06 0.79
N ILE A 271 -2.58 -17.11 1.72
CA ILE A 271 -1.38 -16.68 2.47
C ILE A 271 -0.75 -17.88 3.22
N ARG A 272 -1.58 -18.67 3.92
CA ARG A 272 -1.12 -19.83 4.69
C ARG A 272 -0.57 -20.94 3.80
N LYS A 273 -1.03 -21.02 2.57
CA LYS A 273 -0.55 -21.98 1.57
C LYS A 273 0.78 -21.52 0.96
N THR A 274 0.82 -20.34 0.40
CA THR A 274 1.89 -19.88 -0.50
C THR A 274 2.91 -18.95 0.16
N GLY A 275 2.56 -18.34 1.30
CA GLY A 275 3.35 -17.29 1.92
C GLY A 275 3.41 -15.99 1.14
N ARG A 276 2.60 -15.83 0.11
CA ARG A 276 2.53 -14.57 -0.63
C ARG A 276 1.94 -13.48 0.24
N PHE A 277 2.52 -12.31 0.13
CA PHE A 277 1.99 -11.11 0.77
C PHE A 277 0.72 -10.71 0.04
N LEU A 278 -0.42 -11.15 0.57
CA LEU A 278 -1.68 -10.58 0.15
C LEU A 278 -1.92 -9.30 0.95
N GLU A 279 -2.32 -8.28 0.26
CA GLU A 279 -2.57 -6.95 0.85
C GLU A 279 -3.88 -6.91 1.65
N PHE A 280 -4.54 -8.06 1.84
CA PHE A 280 -5.87 -8.16 2.42
C PHE A 280 -5.84 -8.82 3.80
N LEU A 281 -6.15 -8.02 4.80
CA LEU A 281 -6.22 -8.44 6.20
C LEU A 281 -7.64 -8.24 6.73
N GLY A 282 -8.49 -9.24 6.57
CA GLY A 282 -9.87 -9.21 7.03
C GLY A 282 -10.89 -9.14 5.88
N ALA A 283 -12.18 -8.99 6.22
CA ALA A 283 -13.22 -8.79 5.21
C ALA A 283 -13.02 -7.43 4.54
N SER A 284 -12.48 -7.44 3.31
CA SER A 284 -12.29 -6.24 2.51
C SER A 284 -13.61 -5.50 2.30
N ALA A 285 -13.53 -4.17 2.29
CA ALA A 285 -14.66 -3.34 1.89
C ALA A 285 -14.96 -3.43 0.38
N PHE A 286 -14.01 -3.95 -0.40
CA PHE A 286 -14.01 -3.95 -1.86
C PHE A 286 -13.94 -5.37 -2.42
N ASP A 287 -14.39 -5.53 -3.65
CA ASP A 287 -14.25 -6.75 -4.41
C ASP A 287 -12.77 -6.95 -4.81
N HIS A 288 -12.23 -8.12 -4.50
CA HIS A 288 -10.82 -8.45 -4.71
C HIS A 288 -10.43 -8.50 -6.18
N ASP A 289 -11.26 -9.16 -7.00
CA ASP A 289 -10.94 -9.33 -8.42
C ASP A 289 -10.97 -7.99 -9.14
N GLN A 290 -11.87 -7.09 -8.74
CA GLN A 290 -11.91 -5.73 -9.26
C GLN A 290 -10.67 -4.91 -8.85
N LEU A 291 -10.21 -5.02 -7.60
CA LEU A 291 -8.98 -4.35 -7.16
C LEU A 291 -7.76 -4.87 -7.91
N LEU A 292 -7.64 -6.18 -8.07
CA LEU A 292 -6.55 -6.81 -8.81
C LEU A 292 -6.57 -6.40 -10.28
N MET A 293 -7.75 -6.38 -10.90
CA MET A 293 -7.93 -5.94 -12.28
C MET A 293 -7.48 -4.49 -12.47
N LEU A 294 -7.93 -3.57 -11.60
CA LEU A 294 -7.55 -2.16 -11.66
C LEU A 294 -6.05 -1.98 -11.43
N GLU A 295 -5.48 -2.65 -10.44
CA GLU A 295 -4.04 -2.56 -10.16
C GLU A 295 -3.20 -3.05 -11.32
N THR A 296 -3.53 -4.23 -11.87
CA THR A 296 -2.82 -4.81 -13.01
C THR A 296 -2.88 -3.86 -14.21
N TYR A 297 -4.07 -3.34 -14.52
CA TYR A 297 -4.24 -2.38 -15.60
C TYR A 297 -3.37 -1.12 -15.41
N LEU A 298 -3.38 -0.53 -14.21
CA LEU A 298 -2.58 0.68 -13.92
C LEU A 298 -1.08 0.41 -13.96
N ARG A 299 -0.64 -0.78 -13.58
CA ARG A 299 0.77 -1.19 -13.66
C ARG A 299 1.21 -1.41 -15.09
N ASP A 300 0.37 -2.02 -15.92
CA ASP A 300 0.69 -2.36 -17.31
C ASP A 300 0.54 -1.17 -18.26
N ASN A 301 -0.13 -0.07 -17.83
CA ASN A 301 -0.35 1.14 -18.61
C ASN A 301 0.17 2.39 -17.85
N PRO A 302 1.50 2.59 -17.79
CA PRO A 302 2.09 3.72 -17.08
C PRO A 302 1.64 5.08 -17.65
N GLU A 303 1.31 5.18 -18.93
CA GLU A 303 0.75 6.38 -19.56
C GLU A 303 -0.59 6.82 -18.94
N VAL A 304 -1.31 5.91 -18.27
CA VAL A 304 -2.55 6.21 -17.53
C VAL A 304 -2.27 6.51 -16.06
N SER A 305 -1.34 5.77 -15.46
CA SER A 305 -1.12 5.76 -14.01
C SER A 305 -0.04 6.74 -13.53
N GLU A 306 0.93 7.09 -14.39
CA GLU A 306 2.01 7.99 -14.02
C GLU A 306 1.59 9.46 -14.22
N PRO A 307 1.52 10.26 -13.13
CA PRO A 307 1.20 11.67 -13.20
C PRO A 307 2.44 12.52 -13.46
N GLU A 308 2.23 13.74 -13.87
CA GLU A 308 3.21 14.81 -13.68
C GLU A 308 3.22 15.25 -12.21
N TYR A 309 4.41 15.49 -11.66
CA TYR A 309 4.60 15.91 -10.27
C TYR A 309 5.01 17.37 -10.22
N GLY A 310 4.42 18.15 -9.31
CA GLY A 310 4.79 19.56 -9.19
C GLY A 310 4.00 20.32 -8.13
N GLN A 311 4.04 21.64 -8.27
CA GLN A 311 3.34 22.57 -7.38
C GLN A 311 2.53 23.57 -8.20
N LEU A 312 1.39 24.00 -7.64
CA LEU A 312 0.64 25.12 -8.19
C LEU A 312 1.18 26.42 -7.64
N GLU A 313 1.52 27.33 -8.52
CA GLU A 313 2.05 28.66 -8.19
C GLU A 313 1.11 29.76 -8.70
N PHE A 314 1.18 30.89 -8.03
CA PHE A 314 0.36 32.07 -8.29
C PHE A 314 1.26 33.23 -8.73
N ASP A 315 0.97 33.76 -9.91
CA ASP A 315 1.53 35.01 -10.39
C ASP A 315 0.44 36.10 -10.27
N PRO A 316 0.63 37.13 -9.43
CA PRO A 316 -0.36 38.19 -9.25
C PRO A 316 -0.53 39.09 -10.47
N GLY A 317 0.39 39.01 -11.47
CA GLY A 317 0.34 39.89 -12.62
C GLY A 317 0.66 41.35 -12.29
N GLU A 318 0.51 42.24 -13.29
CA GLU A 318 0.68 43.69 -13.12
C GLU A 318 -0.61 44.39 -12.72
N THR A 319 -1.78 43.78 -12.98
CA THR A 319 -3.12 44.29 -12.65
C THR A 319 -3.95 43.22 -11.95
N ASP A 320 -5.03 43.63 -11.27
CA ASP A 320 -5.95 42.70 -10.56
C ASP A 320 -6.61 41.66 -11.49
N ASP A 321 -6.57 41.89 -12.82
CA ASP A 321 -7.17 41.01 -13.83
C ASP A 321 -6.15 40.09 -14.53
N ASP A 322 -4.84 40.35 -14.38
CA ASP A 322 -3.76 39.65 -15.11
C ASP A 322 -3.19 38.45 -14.33
N TRP A 323 -3.72 38.14 -13.17
CA TRP A 323 -3.20 37.05 -12.37
C TRP A 323 -3.34 35.69 -13.06
N LYS A 324 -2.35 34.83 -12.85
CA LYS A 324 -2.28 33.49 -13.44
C LYS A 324 -1.95 32.45 -12.37
N ILE A 325 -2.49 31.26 -12.56
CA ILE A 325 -2.07 30.07 -11.84
C ILE A 325 -1.48 29.11 -12.85
N TYR A 326 -0.33 28.58 -12.55
CA TYR A 326 0.38 27.66 -13.42
C TYR A 326 0.96 26.52 -12.59
N PHE A 327 1.18 25.40 -13.28
CA PHE A 327 1.78 24.21 -12.69
C PHE A 327 3.28 24.23 -12.98
N VAL A 328 4.10 24.08 -11.92
CA VAL A 328 5.56 23.98 -12.03
C VAL A 328 5.95 22.52 -11.83
N ASN A 329 6.36 21.90 -12.93
CA ASN A 329 6.87 20.54 -12.91
C ASN A 329 8.12 20.44 -12.03
N THR A 330 8.12 19.49 -11.09
CA THR A 330 9.29 19.14 -10.29
C THR A 330 9.58 17.66 -10.51
N THR A 331 10.79 17.33 -10.92
CA THR A 331 11.23 15.93 -10.95
C THR A 331 11.21 15.41 -9.51
N PRO A 332 10.45 14.35 -9.20
CA PRO A 332 10.51 13.76 -7.88
C PRO A 332 11.95 13.30 -7.67
N SER A 333 12.71 13.95 -6.80
CA SER A 333 13.95 13.34 -6.33
C SER A 333 13.57 12.10 -5.55
N PHE A 334 14.24 10.99 -5.76
CA PHE A 334 14.07 9.74 -5.01
C PHE A 334 14.27 9.91 -3.48
N SER A 335 14.71 11.09 -3.04
CA SER A 335 14.80 11.52 -1.64
C SER A 335 13.49 12.12 -1.10
N HIS A 336 12.44 12.24 -1.88
CA HIS A 336 11.12 12.59 -1.39
C HIS A 336 10.50 11.35 -0.76
N GLU A 337 11.08 10.95 0.36
CA GLU A 337 10.36 10.14 1.33
C GLU A 337 9.00 10.79 1.61
N PRO A 338 7.96 10.01 1.97
CA PRO A 338 6.67 10.52 2.45
C PRO A 338 6.78 11.54 3.60
N ASN A 339 7.99 11.78 4.08
CA ASN A 339 8.34 12.64 5.21
C ASN A 339 8.70 14.08 4.86
N SER A 340 8.74 14.49 3.59
CA SER A 340 9.33 15.79 3.20
C SER A 340 8.33 16.86 2.75
N GLY A 341 7.01 16.63 2.89
CA GLY A 341 6.03 17.63 2.50
C GLY A 341 4.87 17.04 1.70
N TRP A 342 4.28 17.85 0.86
CA TRP A 342 3.17 17.52 -0.02
C TRP A 342 3.55 17.82 -1.47
N ILE A 343 2.86 17.15 -2.44
CA ILE A 343 3.06 17.33 -3.87
C ILE A 343 1.76 17.11 -4.62
N TRP A 344 1.53 17.91 -5.67
CA TRP A 344 0.49 17.66 -6.64
C TRP A 344 0.91 16.59 -7.64
N LYS A 345 -0.03 15.74 -8.00
CA LYS A 345 0.01 14.79 -9.10
C LYS A 345 -1.03 15.22 -10.12
N ILE A 346 -0.65 15.47 -11.36
CA ILE A 346 -1.57 15.84 -12.43
C ILE A 346 -1.52 14.77 -13.52
N TRP A 347 -2.64 14.12 -13.78
CA TRP A 347 -2.84 13.18 -14.90
C TRP A 347 -3.42 13.87 -16.13
N GLU A 348 -4.20 14.94 -15.94
CA GLU A 348 -4.80 15.71 -17.01
C GLU A 348 -4.83 17.19 -16.59
N GLU A 349 -4.24 18.05 -17.43
CA GLU A 349 -4.34 19.50 -17.23
C GLU A 349 -5.77 19.99 -17.48
N PRO A 350 -6.17 21.14 -16.91
CA PRO A 350 -7.47 21.71 -17.18
C PRO A 350 -7.61 22.04 -18.68
N VAL A 351 -8.71 21.58 -19.26
CA VAL A 351 -9.03 21.92 -20.65
C VAL A 351 -9.36 23.43 -20.71
N ASP A 352 -8.57 24.19 -21.46
CA ASP A 352 -8.89 25.59 -21.73
C ASP A 352 -10.10 25.66 -22.67
N PRO A 353 -11.26 26.12 -22.21
CA PRO A 353 -12.45 26.20 -23.05
C PRO A 353 -12.31 27.39 -24.00
N GLN A 354 -11.59 27.23 -25.09
CA GLN A 354 -11.50 28.25 -26.14
C GLN A 354 -12.87 28.56 -26.79
N LEU A 355 -13.89 27.77 -26.53
CA LEU A 355 -15.20 27.82 -27.19
C LEU A 355 -16.40 27.70 -26.23
N GLY A 356 -16.29 28.18 -25.00
CA GLY A 356 -17.47 28.43 -24.16
C GLY A 356 -18.09 27.22 -23.43
N VAL A 357 -17.71 25.98 -23.70
CA VAL A 357 -18.26 24.78 -23.02
C VAL A 357 -17.15 23.78 -22.75
N GLY A 358 -16.38 24.05 -21.70
CA GLY A 358 -15.39 23.09 -21.18
C GLY A 358 -15.98 22.21 -20.08
N PRO A 359 -15.30 21.10 -19.71
CA PRO A 359 -15.68 20.30 -18.56
C PRO A 359 -15.61 21.15 -17.29
N SER A 360 -16.55 20.94 -16.38
CA SER A 360 -16.45 21.49 -15.03
C SER A 360 -15.82 20.44 -14.10
N TYR A 361 -15.21 20.91 -13.00
CA TYR A 361 -14.45 20.08 -12.07
C TYR A 361 -15.01 20.17 -10.66
N SER A 362 -14.78 19.10 -9.92
CA SER A 362 -15.10 18.99 -8.49
C SER A 362 -13.86 18.61 -7.70
N ILE A 363 -13.75 19.13 -6.49
CA ILE A 363 -12.64 18.88 -5.57
C ILE A 363 -13.20 18.28 -4.28
N GLY A 364 -12.55 17.22 -3.79
CA GLY A 364 -12.79 16.63 -2.48
C GLY A 364 -11.50 16.58 -1.68
N ALA A 365 -11.55 17.04 -0.43
CA ALA A 365 -10.40 17.10 0.46
C ALA A 365 -10.71 16.45 1.81
N ASP A 366 -9.78 15.63 2.27
CA ASP A 366 -9.72 15.04 3.60
C ASP A 366 -8.49 15.58 4.33
N PRO A 367 -8.66 16.60 5.20
CA PRO A 367 -7.55 17.25 5.87
C PRO A 367 -7.08 16.49 7.11
N ALA A 368 -5.77 16.41 7.31
CA ALA A 368 -5.13 15.92 8.53
C ALA A 368 -4.27 17.00 9.21
N GLU A 369 -3.76 16.71 10.41
CA GLU A 369 -3.01 17.69 11.23
C GLU A 369 -1.65 18.14 10.64
N GLY A 370 -1.24 17.66 9.48
CA GLY A 370 0.04 18.03 8.86
C GLY A 370 1.29 17.63 9.65
N LYS A 371 1.14 16.79 10.69
CA LYS A 371 2.24 16.37 11.56
C LYS A 371 2.83 15.05 11.10
N ARG A 372 4.16 14.99 11.01
CA ARG A 372 4.88 13.76 10.65
C ARG A 372 4.53 12.60 11.60
N GLY A 373 4.24 11.43 11.01
CA GLY A 373 3.90 10.21 11.75
C GLY A 373 2.43 10.10 12.16
N ARG A 374 1.55 10.97 11.64
CA ARG A 374 0.10 10.91 11.72
C ARG A 374 -0.52 10.78 10.33
N ASP A 375 -1.84 10.88 10.23
CA ASP A 375 -2.58 10.80 8.98
C ASP A 375 -2.14 11.88 7.98
N TYR A 376 -2.27 11.58 6.69
CA TYR A 376 -1.94 12.49 5.61
C TYR A 376 -3.15 13.30 5.19
N THR A 377 -2.94 14.52 4.74
CA THR A 377 -3.94 15.25 3.98
C THR A 377 -3.99 14.71 2.56
N SER A 378 -5.19 14.45 2.06
CA SER A 378 -5.43 14.02 0.69
C SER A 378 -6.47 14.92 0.02
N VAL A 379 -6.25 15.22 -1.27
CA VAL A 379 -7.18 15.98 -2.12
C VAL A 379 -7.29 15.28 -3.47
N TYR A 380 -8.50 15.17 -4.00
CA TYR A 380 -8.74 14.71 -5.37
C TYR A 380 -9.54 15.73 -6.16
N ILE A 381 -9.22 15.84 -7.44
CA ILE A 381 -9.94 16.66 -8.43
C ILE A 381 -10.43 15.75 -9.54
N ALA A 382 -11.71 15.86 -9.87
CA ALA A 382 -12.31 15.04 -10.92
C ALA A 382 -13.17 15.88 -11.86
N ARG A 383 -13.26 15.43 -13.10
CA ARG A 383 -14.19 15.97 -14.11
C ARG A 383 -15.62 15.61 -13.74
N ASN A 384 -16.54 16.56 -13.89
CA ASN A 384 -17.96 16.34 -13.58
C ASN A 384 -18.70 15.53 -14.65
N ASP A 385 -18.25 15.55 -15.89
CA ASP A 385 -18.86 14.81 -16.99
C ASP A 385 -18.58 13.30 -16.91
N THR A 386 -17.31 12.93 -16.79
CA THR A 386 -16.86 11.54 -16.76
C THR A 386 -16.74 10.97 -15.34
N GLY A 387 -16.42 11.79 -14.36
CA GLY A 387 -16.01 11.38 -13.01
C GLY A 387 -14.57 10.91 -12.94
N GLN A 388 -13.78 11.13 -14.01
CA GLN A 388 -12.36 10.80 -14.06
C GLN A 388 -11.57 11.72 -13.13
N VAL A 389 -10.71 11.15 -12.31
CA VAL A 389 -9.73 11.88 -11.52
C VAL A 389 -8.67 12.44 -12.45
N VAL A 390 -8.40 13.75 -12.33
CA VAL A 390 -7.44 14.47 -13.16
C VAL A 390 -6.24 14.97 -12.37
N ALA A 391 -6.40 15.18 -11.06
CA ALA A 391 -5.30 15.57 -10.18
C ALA A 391 -5.53 15.09 -8.74
N ALA A 392 -4.45 14.98 -7.98
CA ALA A 392 -4.47 14.70 -6.55
C ALA A 392 -3.31 15.40 -5.82
N LEU A 393 -3.54 15.78 -4.55
CA LEU A 393 -2.51 16.19 -3.61
C LEU A 393 -2.46 15.19 -2.46
N HIS A 394 -1.27 14.83 -2.02
CA HIS A 394 -1.10 13.96 -0.88
C HIS A 394 0.17 14.33 -0.11
N GLY A 395 0.09 14.35 1.22
CA GLY A 395 1.23 14.62 2.08
C GLY A 395 0.91 15.32 3.38
N TYR A 396 1.96 15.79 4.04
CA TYR A 396 1.84 16.59 5.26
C TYR A 396 1.76 18.07 4.90
N ILE A 397 0.61 18.68 5.10
CA ILE A 397 0.33 20.08 4.80
C ILE A 397 -0.49 20.68 5.95
N ASP A 398 -0.15 21.87 6.39
CA ASP A 398 -0.94 22.59 7.40
C ASP A 398 -2.23 23.18 6.82
N GLU A 399 -3.14 23.57 7.69
CA GLU A 399 -4.48 24.06 7.32
C GLU A 399 -4.47 25.35 6.52
N ILE A 400 -3.45 26.18 6.68
CA ILE A 400 -3.33 27.49 6.01
C ILE A 400 -2.84 27.25 4.58
N GLU A 401 -1.77 26.49 4.44
CA GLU A 401 -1.23 26.15 3.13
C GLU A 401 -2.22 25.25 2.36
N LEU A 402 -2.93 24.36 3.05
CA LEU A 402 -4.00 23.58 2.42
C LEU A 402 -5.10 24.51 1.85
N ALA A 403 -5.53 25.52 2.60
CA ALA A 403 -6.51 26.47 2.11
C ALA A 403 -6.00 27.22 0.87
N ARG A 404 -4.71 27.59 0.87
CA ARG A 404 -4.04 28.20 -0.28
C ARG A 404 -4.04 27.27 -1.48
N GLN A 405 -3.59 26.03 -1.31
CA GLN A 405 -3.53 25.05 -2.39
C GLN A 405 -4.92 24.68 -2.95
N LEU A 406 -5.93 24.59 -2.10
CA LEU A 406 -7.31 24.37 -2.54
C LEU A 406 -7.87 25.57 -3.32
N TRP A 407 -7.52 26.81 -2.91
CA TRP A 407 -7.88 28.01 -3.63
C TRP A 407 -7.21 28.04 -5.01
N LEU A 408 -5.89 27.77 -5.08
CA LEU A 408 -5.15 27.69 -6.34
C LEU A 408 -5.73 26.62 -7.26
N ALA A 409 -5.90 25.41 -6.75
CA ALA A 409 -6.42 24.29 -7.54
C ALA A 409 -7.83 24.54 -8.07
N GLY A 410 -8.69 25.13 -7.24
CA GLY A 410 -10.05 25.47 -7.65
C GLY A 410 -10.10 26.50 -8.79
N HIS A 411 -9.18 27.45 -8.79
CA HIS A 411 -9.09 28.45 -9.87
C HIS A 411 -8.28 27.95 -11.07
N TYR A 412 -7.35 27.03 -10.87
CA TYR A 412 -6.64 26.36 -11.96
C TYR A 412 -7.59 25.46 -12.77
N TYR A 413 -8.38 24.63 -12.09
CA TYR A 413 -9.42 23.80 -12.68
C TYR A 413 -10.77 24.53 -12.78
N CYS A 414 -10.74 25.83 -13.15
CA CYS A 414 -11.94 26.61 -13.29
C CYS A 414 -12.66 26.30 -14.60
N THR A 415 -13.98 26.54 -14.60
CA THR A 415 -14.78 26.51 -15.80
C THR A 415 -14.92 27.94 -16.31
N ARG A 416 -14.67 28.21 -17.59
CA ARG A 416 -15.07 29.48 -18.20
C ARG A 416 -16.55 29.41 -18.56
N THR A 417 -17.33 30.32 -18.02
CA THR A 417 -18.73 30.49 -18.40
C THR A 417 -18.85 31.80 -19.19
N GLY A 418 -19.10 31.73 -20.50
CA GLY A 418 -19.43 32.88 -21.33
C GLY A 418 -18.41 33.22 -22.41
N TYR A 419 -18.90 33.84 -23.46
CA TYR A 419 -18.16 34.36 -24.58
C TYR A 419 -17.39 35.63 -24.21
N VAL A 420 -16.12 35.67 -24.63
CA VAL A 420 -15.34 36.81 -25.13
C VAL A 420 -14.78 37.86 -24.18
N ASP A 421 -13.50 38.11 -24.38
CA ASP A 421 -12.67 39.31 -24.12
C ASP A 421 -12.68 40.03 -22.77
N ASP A 422 -13.51 39.64 -21.78
CA ASP A 422 -13.44 40.15 -20.43
C ASP A 422 -12.78 39.16 -19.49
N ALA A 423 -11.53 39.40 -19.14
CA ALA A 423 -10.76 38.59 -18.20
C ALA A 423 -11.42 38.49 -16.81
N ALA A 424 -12.32 39.42 -16.49
CA ALA A 424 -13.06 39.47 -15.23
C ALA A 424 -14.38 38.68 -15.24
N PHE A 425 -14.97 38.46 -16.39
CA PHE A 425 -16.24 37.78 -16.53
C PHE A 425 -16.04 36.31 -16.88
N GLY A 426 -16.27 35.41 -15.93
CA GLY A 426 -16.56 34.04 -16.30
C GLY A 426 -15.66 32.93 -15.77
N ARG A 427 -14.65 33.19 -14.96
CA ARG A 427 -13.92 32.11 -14.27
C ARG A 427 -14.71 31.66 -13.06
N LYS A 428 -15.39 30.52 -13.19
CA LYS A 428 -16.07 29.88 -12.06
C LYS A 428 -15.16 28.81 -11.50
N PRO A 429 -14.64 28.96 -10.26
CA PRO A 429 -13.78 27.96 -9.66
C PRO A 429 -14.50 26.62 -9.51
N ALA A 430 -13.72 25.54 -9.46
CA ALA A 430 -14.22 24.18 -9.26
C ALA A 430 -15.09 24.09 -8.00
N LYS A 431 -16.11 23.21 -8.00
CA LYS A 431 -16.93 22.96 -6.80
C LYS A 431 -16.11 22.20 -5.77
N LEU A 432 -15.98 22.72 -4.55
CA LEU A 432 -15.07 22.24 -3.52
C LEU A 432 -15.81 21.73 -2.28
N ALA A 433 -15.51 20.52 -1.84
CA ALA A 433 -15.86 19.98 -0.54
C ALA A 433 -14.61 19.69 0.28
N VAL A 434 -14.58 20.16 1.52
CA VAL A 434 -13.58 19.80 2.51
C VAL A 434 -14.30 19.06 3.62
N GLU A 435 -13.71 18.00 4.16
CA GLU A 435 -14.27 17.35 5.35
C GLU A 435 -14.28 18.35 6.52
N SER A 436 -15.48 18.65 7.05
CA SER A 436 -15.70 19.73 8.01
C SER A 436 -15.53 19.26 9.46
N VAL A 437 -14.47 18.49 9.73
CA VAL A 437 -14.11 18.02 11.08
C VAL A 437 -12.77 18.65 11.46
N SER A 438 -12.60 19.05 12.74
CA SER A 438 -11.35 19.60 13.26
C SER A 438 -10.70 20.64 12.32
N ILE A 439 -9.57 20.32 11.73
CA ILE A 439 -8.74 21.14 10.83
C ILE A 439 -9.51 21.62 9.60
N GLY A 440 -10.34 20.77 9.04
CA GLY A 440 -11.14 21.14 7.87
C GLY A 440 -12.06 22.33 8.09
N LYS A 441 -12.52 22.59 9.32
CA LYS A 441 -13.27 23.81 9.65
C LYS A 441 -12.41 25.07 9.54
N THR A 442 -11.15 24.99 9.96
CA THR A 442 -10.19 26.09 9.85
C THR A 442 -9.89 26.38 8.38
N THR A 443 -9.59 25.34 7.60
CA THR A 443 -9.39 25.44 6.16
C THR A 443 -10.60 26.08 5.46
N LEU A 444 -11.82 25.63 5.77
CA LEU A 444 -13.05 26.21 5.23
C LEU A 444 -13.23 27.68 5.63
N SER A 445 -12.86 28.06 6.86
CA SER A 445 -12.92 29.44 7.31
C SER A 445 -12.03 30.35 6.46
N TYR A 446 -10.78 29.93 6.18
CA TYR A 446 -9.87 30.67 5.31
C TYR A 446 -10.43 30.82 3.89
N LEU A 447 -10.97 29.74 3.32
CA LEU A 447 -11.60 29.78 1.99
C LEU A 447 -12.81 30.71 1.93
N MET A 448 -13.63 30.75 2.97
CA MET A 448 -14.83 31.61 3.02
C MET A 448 -14.50 33.09 3.23
N THR A 449 -13.50 33.40 4.04
CA THR A 449 -13.15 34.78 4.40
C THR A 449 -12.08 35.38 3.48
N GLY A 450 -11.27 34.58 2.86
CA GLY A 450 -10.00 34.96 2.22
C GLY A 450 -8.95 35.28 3.29
N HIS A 451 -7.68 35.33 2.86
CA HIS A 451 -6.57 35.65 3.75
C HIS A 451 -5.46 36.38 2.97
N LYS A 452 -5.32 37.69 3.20
CA LYS A 452 -4.41 38.54 2.42
C LYS A 452 -2.94 38.16 2.58
N GLU A 453 -2.52 37.74 3.79
CA GLU A 453 -1.11 37.40 4.07
C GLU A 453 -0.62 36.18 3.29
N ILE A 454 -1.50 35.25 2.93
CA ILE A 454 -1.19 34.09 2.10
C ILE A 454 -1.67 34.24 0.66
N GLY A 455 -2.10 35.45 0.28
CA GLY A 455 -2.43 35.79 -1.10
C GLY A 455 -3.70 35.11 -1.66
N ILE A 456 -4.65 34.73 -0.80
CA ILE A 456 -5.90 34.14 -1.27
C ILE A 456 -7.10 35.06 -1.08
N GLY A 457 -7.92 35.17 -2.12
CA GLY A 457 -9.24 35.79 -2.07
C GLY A 457 -10.30 34.86 -1.49
N LYS A 458 -11.53 35.35 -1.39
CA LYS A 458 -12.68 34.51 -1.05
C LYS A 458 -12.97 33.53 -2.16
N TYR A 459 -13.20 32.25 -1.80
CA TYR A 459 -13.51 31.21 -2.77
C TYR A 459 -14.92 31.30 -3.37
N GLY A 460 -15.81 32.06 -2.75
CA GLY A 460 -17.22 32.13 -3.10
C GLY A 460 -18.04 31.00 -2.47
N GLN A 461 -19.07 31.38 -1.70
CA GLN A 461 -19.88 30.39 -0.96
C GLN A 461 -20.68 29.46 -1.88
N GLU A 462 -21.03 29.91 -3.08
CA GLU A 462 -21.72 29.15 -4.12
C GLU A 462 -20.89 28.03 -4.70
N ASN A 463 -19.55 28.15 -4.64
CA ASN A 463 -18.60 27.15 -5.10
C ASN A 463 -18.17 26.16 -4.00
N LEU A 464 -18.53 26.41 -2.76
CA LEU A 464 -18.33 25.47 -1.66
C LEU A 464 -19.51 24.48 -1.61
N TYR A 465 -19.18 23.21 -1.39
CA TYR A 465 -20.17 22.16 -1.26
C TYR A 465 -21.02 22.36 -0.02
N ARG A 466 -22.32 22.14 -0.15
CA ARG A 466 -23.25 22.12 0.97
C ARG A 466 -23.94 20.77 1.02
N MET A 467 -23.86 20.15 2.18
CA MET A 467 -24.43 18.83 2.37
C MET A 467 -25.97 18.88 2.30
N PRO A 468 -26.61 18.12 1.39
CA PRO A 468 -28.07 18.01 1.38
C PRO A 468 -28.58 17.46 2.71
N ASN A 469 -29.70 17.92 3.22
CA ASN A 469 -30.38 17.40 4.41
C ASN A 469 -29.80 17.71 5.80
N ARG A 470 -28.69 18.42 5.91
CA ARG A 470 -28.21 18.84 7.25
C ARG A 470 -29.21 19.78 7.96
N GLN A 471 -30.01 20.50 7.21
CA GLN A 471 -31.09 21.37 7.75
C GLN A 471 -32.22 20.60 8.45
N GLN A 472 -32.42 19.31 8.14
CA GLN A 472 -33.45 18.48 8.78
C GLN A 472 -32.96 17.82 10.08
N LEU A 473 -31.66 17.74 10.32
CA LEU A 473 -31.09 17.12 11.51
C LEU A 473 -30.95 18.06 12.71
N SER A 474 -30.95 19.36 12.49
CA SER A 474 -30.92 20.37 13.56
C SER A 474 -32.28 21.09 13.65
N ARG A 475 -33.03 20.85 14.73
CA ARG A 475 -34.25 21.63 15.08
C ARG A 475 -33.93 23.07 15.51
N GLY A 476 -32.81 23.63 15.04
CA GLY A 476 -32.39 25.00 15.32
C GLY A 476 -32.20 25.82 14.04
N ARG A 477 -32.19 27.14 14.15
CA ARG A 477 -31.87 28.05 13.04
C ARG A 477 -30.51 27.70 12.46
N PRO A 478 -30.34 27.68 11.11
CA PRO A 478 -29.04 27.42 10.51
C PRO A 478 -28.00 28.41 11.05
N THR A 479 -26.95 27.89 11.66
CA THR A 479 -25.81 28.72 12.05
C THR A 479 -24.98 28.95 10.79
N PRO A 480 -24.69 30.21 10.39
CA PRO A 480 -23.85 30.49 9.24
C PRO A 480 -22.51 29.73 9.36
N GLY A 481 -22.13 28.95 8.33
CA GLY A 481 -20.88 28.18 8.29
C GLY A 481 -20.96 26.71 8.72
N VAL A 482 -22.03 26.27 9.37
CA VAL A 482 -22.16 24.86 9.84
C VAL A 482 -22.53 23.89 8.72
N ASP A 483 -23.08 24.39 7.63
CA ASP A 483 -23.58 23.57 6.52
C ASP A 483 -22.61 23.44 5.31
N VAL A 484 -21.43 24.05 5.40
CA VAL A 484 -20.43 24.06 4.34
C VAL A 484 -19.46 22.91 4.56
N GLY A 485 -19.09 22.23 3.46
CA GLY A 485 -18.19 21.08 3.48
C GLY A 485 -18.91 19.75 3.67
N TRP A 486 -18.14 18.69 3.70
CA TRP A 486 -18.61 17.34 3.99
C TRP A 486 -18.46 17.04 5.49
N TYR A 487 -19.43 16.36 6.07
CA TYR A 487 -19.35 15.89 7.46
C TYR A 487 -19.53 14.38 7.53
N THR A 488 -18.45 13.68 7.91
CA THR A 488 -18.49 12.23 8.13
C THR A 488 -19.07 11.91 9.50
N SER A 489 -20.13 11.14 9.51
CA SER A 489 -20.82 10.64 10.69
C SER A 489 -21.23 9.19 10.47
N SER A 490 -21.76 8.53 11.50
CA SER A 490 -22.31 7.16 11.36
C SER A 490 -23.41 7.07 10.29
N ALA A 491 -24.19 8.16 10.10
CA ALA A 491 -25.25 8.22 9.09
C ALA A 491 -24.71 8.47 7.67
N THR A 492 -23.60 9.20 7.51
CA THR A 492 -23.06 9.59 6.19
C THR A 492 -21.94 8.66 5.70
N ARG A 493 -21.30 7.94 6.61
CA ARG A 493 -20.22 6.97 6.27
C ARG A 493 -20.65 5.89 5.27
N PRO A 494 -21.87 5.30 5.33
CA PRO A 494 -22.33 4.36 4.30
C PRO A 494 -22.36 4.96 2.88
N HIS A 495 -22.65 6.26 2.76
CA HIS A 495 -22.65 6.96 1.46
C HIS A 495 -21.23 7.12 0.89
N ILE A 496 -20.26 7.37 1.76
CA ILE A 496 -18.83 7.40 1.38
C ILE A 496 -18.38 6.02 0.91
N LEU A 497 -18.67 4.97 1.69
CA LEU A 497 -18.33 3.59 1.30
C LEU A 497 -18.96 3.18 -0.04
N THR A 498 -20.21 3.59 -0.28
CA THR A 498 -20.87 3.34 -1.57
C THR A 498 -20.15 4.07 -2.71
N ALA A 499 -19.74 5.34 -2.50
CA ALA A 499 -19.00 6.10 -3.51
C ALA A 499 -17.65 5.43 -3.84
N MET A 500 -16.90 5.00 -2.83
CA MET A 500 -15.64 4.26 -3.02
C MET A 500 -15.84 3.00 -3.87
N ARG A 501 -16.85 2.18 -3.53
CA ARG A 501 -17.17 0.95 -4.28
C ARG A 501 -17.61 1.23 -5.72
N MET A 502 -18.40 2.27 -5.91
CA MET A 502 -18.80 2.69 -7.25
C MET A 502 -17.62 3.19 -8.09
N LYS A 503 -16.67 3.90 -7.49
CA LYS A 503 -15.45 4.34 -8.19
C LYS A 503 -14.68 3.13 -8.71
N LEU A 504 -14.47 2.09 -7.90
CA LEU A 504 -13.82 0.86 -8.29
C LEU A 504 -14.57 0.16 -9.44
N ALA A 505 -15.88 -0.07 -9.26
CA ALA A 505 -16.71 -0.73 -10.26
C ALA A 505 -16.72 0.02 -11.60
N ASN A 506 -16.84 1.35 -11.56
CA ASN A 506 -16.81 2.20 -12.76
C ASN A 506 -15.45 2.15 -13.44
N SER A 507 -14.35 2.10 -12.68
CA SER A 507 -12.99 1.97 -13.23
C SER A 507 -12.82 0.64 -13.95
N CYS A 508 -13.25 -0.46 -13.35
CA CYS A 508 -13.23 -1.78 -14.00
C CYS A 508 -14.11 -1.84 -15.25
N ALA A 509 -15.32 -1.27 -15.19
CA ALA A 509 -16.21 -1.20 -16.35
C ALA A 509 -15.62 -0.36 -17.49
N ALA A 510 -14.96 0.76 -17.17
CA ALA A 510 -14.28 1.59 -18.17
C ALA A 510 -13.14 0.83 -18.86
N ILE A 511 -12.30 0.12 -18.09
CA ILE A 511 -11.22 -0.73 -18.61
C ILE A 511 -11.77 -1.79 -19.57
N GLN A 512 -12.82 -2.51 -19.17
CA GLN A 512 -13.46 -3.54 -20.01
C GLN A 512 -14.04 -2.99 -21.33
N ASN A 513 -14.45 -1.72 -21.31
CA ASN A 513 -15.02 -1.05 -22.48
C ASN A 513 -14.03 -0.16 -23.24
N ASN A 514 -12.73 -0.26 -22.97
CA ASN A 514 -11.67 0.57 -23.55
C ASN A 514 -11.95 2.09 -23.41
N GLN A 515 -12.50 2.50 -22.28
CA GLN A 515 -12.75 3.89 -21.94
C GLN A 515 -11.70 4.41 -20.96
N PRO A 516 -11.48 5.73 -20.85
CA PRO A 516 -10.55 6.31 -19.88
C PRO A 516 -10.87 5.86 -18.44
N CYS A 517 -9.84 5.40 -17.73
CA CYS A 517 -9.98 4.89 -16.36
C CYS A 517 -10.35 6.03 -15.38
N PRO A 518 -11.49 5.95 -14.67
CA PRO A 518 -11.89 6.99 -13.73
C PRO A 518 -10.96 7.18 -12.52
N MET A 519 -10.16 6.17 -12.15
CA MET A 519 -9.22 6.23 -11.03
C MET A 519 -7.81 5.83 -11.48
N PRO A 520 -6.96 6.80 -11.89
CA PRO A 520 -5.59 6.52 -12.33
C PRO A 520 -4.58 6.39 -11.18
N ASP A 521 -4.93 6.78 -9.93
CA ASP A 521 -3.99 6.77 -8.80
C ASP A 521 -3.84 5.36 -8.20
N ILE A 522 -2.71 4.73 -8.46
CA ILE A 522 -2.34 3.44 -7.85
C ILE A 522 -2.26 3.53 -6.30
N GLY A 523 -2.00 4.72 -5.74
CA GLY A 523 -2.00 4.95 -4.30
C GLY A 523 -3.39 4.78 -3.67
N TRP A 524 -4.45 5.16 -4.38
CA TRP A 524 -5.83 4.90 -3.97
C TRP A 524 -6.13 3.39 -3.93
N VAL A 525 -5.66 2.64 -4.93
CA VAL A 525 -5.83 1.19 -4.97
C VAL A 525 -5.12 0.52 -3.80
N LYS A 526 -3.91 0.97 -3.46
CA LYS A 526 -3.15 0.45 -2.31
C LYS A 526 -3.89 0.67 -0.98
N GLU A 527 -4.51 1.82 -0.76
CA GLU A 527 -5.34 2.05 0.43
C GLU A 527 -6.61 1.21 0.41
N ALA A 528 -7.27 1.06 -0.75
CA ALA A 528 -8.47 0.23 -0.89
C ALA A 528 -8.23 -1.23 -0.50
N LYS A 529 -7.06 -1.78 -0.79
CA LYS A 529 -6.67 -3.14 -0.43
C LYS A 529 -6.56 -3.36 1.08
N THR A 530 -6.25 -2.32 1.84
CA THR A 530 -6.08 -2.38 3.30
C THR A 530 -7.28 -1.85 4.08
N PHE A 531 -8.36 -1.48 3.39
CA PHE A 531 -9.58 -0.97 3.97
C PHE A 531 -10.56 -2.10 4.28
N ILE A 532 -10.66 -2.47 5.55
CA ILE A 532 -11.25 -3.72 6.03
C ILE A 532 -12.32 -3.50 7.10
N LEU A 533 -13.15 -4.49 7.31
CA LEU A 533 -14.11 -4.55 8.41
C LEU A 533 -13.37 -4.85 9.72
N ASN A 534 -13.40 -3.93 10.66
CA ASN A 534 -12.82 -4.14 11.98
C ASN A 534 -13.71 -5.01 12.89
N SER A 535 -13.21 -5.34 14.08
CA SER A 535 -13.92 -6.15 15.09
C SER A 535 -15.21 -5.52 15.60
N THR A 536 -15.42 -4.20 15.40
CA THR A 536 -16.64 -3.48 15.78
C THR A 536 -17.67 -3.41 14.64
N GLY A 537 -17.40 -4.02 13.50
CA GLY A 537 -18.26 -3.98 12.33
C GLY A 537 -18.18 -2.68 11.51
N LYS A 538 -17.12 -1.91 11.66
CA LYS A 538 -16.86 -0.68 10.94
C LYS A 538 -15.75 -0.89 9.92
N TYR A 539 -15.94 -0.40 8.69
CA TYR A 539 -14.87 -0.35 7.70
C TYR A 539 -13.91 0.80 7.99
N GLU A 540 -12.63 0.49 8.08
CA GLU A 540 -11.54 1.44 8.29
C GLU A 540 -10.22 0.86 7.79
N ALA A 541 -9.18 1.70 7.66
CA ALA A 541 -7.86 1.20 7.32
C ALA A 541 -7.37 0.18 8.36
N ALA A 542 -6.77 -0.89 7.90
CA ALA A 542 -6.09 -1.84 8.77
C ALA A 542 -5.03 -1.13 9.63
N SER A 543 -4.78 -1.65 10.82
CA SER A 543 -3.84 -1.00 11.76
C SER A 543 -2.47 -0.77 11.11
N GLY A 544 -2.02 0.48 11.10
CA GLY A 544 -0.75 0.90 10.48
C GLY A 544 -0.85 1.27 9.01
N PHE A 545 -2.06 1.27 8.43
CA PHE A 545 -2.36 1.75 7.08
C PHE A 545 -3.23 3.01 7.16
N TYR A 546 -3.46 3.63 5.99
CA TYR A 546 -4.19 4.88 5.85
C TYR A 546 -5.39 4.70 4.94
N ASP A 547 -6.41 5.56 5.10
CA ASP A 547 -7.61 5.63 4.26
C ASP A 547 -7.90 7.05 3.73
N ASP A 548 -6.94 7.96 3.88
CA ASP A 548 -7.08 9.37 3.54
C ASP A 548 -7.42 9.60 2.06
N LYS A 549 -6.78 8.83 1.15
CA LYS A 549 -7.08 8.89 -0.29
C LYS A 549 -8.47 8.38 -0.62
N LEU A 550 -8.92 7.34 0.08
CA LEU A 550 -10.25 6.79 -0.10
C LEU A 550 -11.32 7.80 0.27
N PHE A 551 -11.16 8.47 1.42
CA PHE A 551 -12.10 9.48 1.88
C PHE A 551 -12.10 10.71 1.00
N ALA A 552 -10.95 11.27 0.67
CA ALA A 552 -10.85 12.43 -0.22
C ALA A 552 -11.46 12.14 -1.60
N GLY A 553 -11.17 10.97 -2.18
CA GLY A 553 -11.74 10.54 -3.46
C GLY A 553 -13.26 10.38 -3.40
N ALA A 554 -13.78 9.77 -2.34
CA ALA A 554 -15.22 9.60 -2.16
C ALA A 554 -15.96 10.92 -1.90
N ILE A 555 -15.35 11.85 -1.17
CA ILE A 555 -15.88 13.21 -0.99
C ILE A 555 -15.94 13.92 -2.36
N CYS A 556 -14.89 13.81 -3.16
CA CYS A 556 -14.87 14.33 -4.54
C CYS A 556 -16.02 13.75 -5.38
N ASP A 557 -16.23 12.43 -5.33
CA ASP A 557 -17.32 11.77 -6.06
C ASP A 557 -18.70 12.25 -5.64
N LYS A 558 -18.91 12.58 -4.36
CA LYS A 558 -20.16 13.16 -3.88
C LYS A 558 -20.39 14.58 -4.43
N VAL A 559 -19.33 15.35 -4.63
CA VAL A 559 -19.43 16.65 -5.31
C VAL A 559 -19.77 16.46 -6.80
N VAL A 560 -19.09 15.54 -7.48
CA VAL A 560 -19.38 15.17 -8.88
C VAL A 560 -20.84 14.74 -9.05
N GLU A 561 -21.34 13.89 -8.16
CA GLU A 561 -22.73 13.42 -8.19
C GLU A 561 -23.73 14.60 -8.07
N GLN A 562 -23.46 15.57 -7.17
CA GLN A 562 -24.27 16.78 -7.04
C GLN A 562 -24.23 17.64 -8.30
N MET A 563 -23.07 17.72 -8.97
CA MET A 563 -22.90 18.52 -10.17
C MET A 563 -23.51 17.89 -11.41
N LYS A 564 -23.43 16.54 -11.57
CA LYS A 564 -24.10 15.81 -12.66
C LYS A 564 -25.60 16.06 -12.72
N GLY A 565 -26.27 16.16 -11.58
CA GLY A 565 -27.69 16.49 -11.51
C GLY A 565 -28.04 17.92 -11.96
N ARG A 566 -27.04 18.79 -12.14
CA ARG A 566 -27.19 20.19 -12.58
C ARG A 566 -26.76 20.40 -14.03
N GLN A 567 -26.02 19.48 -14.63
CA GLN A 567 -25.67 19.54 -16.04
C GLN A 567 -26.91 19.21 -16.87
N ARG A 568 -27.38 20.15 -17.67
CA ARG A 568 -28.33 19.83 -18.71
C ARG A 568 -27.63 18.93 -19.73
N PRO A 569 -28.30 17.88 -20.26
CA PRO A 569 -27.74 17.08 -21.34
C PRO A 569 -27.30 18.02 -22.46
N LEU A 570 -26.06 17.90 -22.90
CA LEU A 570 -25.64 18.45 -24.17
C LEU A 570 -26.56 17.80 -25.21
N LEU A 571 -27.42 18.61 -25.84
CA LEU A 571 -28.18 18.18 -26.99
C LEU A 571 -27.15 17.68 -28.00
N GLN A 572 -27.15 16.37 -28.27
CA GLN A 572 -26.45 15.85 -29.45
C GLN A 572 -26.97 16.59 -30.64
N ARG A 573 -26.16 17.47 -31.22
CA ARG A 573 -26.46 18.07 -32.50
C ARG A 573 -26.23 16.99 -33.54
N GLU A 574 -27.27 16.40 -34.02
CA GLU A 574 -27.31 15.87 -35.38
C GLU A 574 -26.98 17.01 -36.34
N ASP A 575 -26.12 16.74 -37.32
CA ASP A 575 -25.68 17.67 -38.34
C ASP A 575 -26.88 18.18 -39.16
N GLU A 576 -27.55 19.18 -38.68
CA GLU A 576 -28.47 19.98 -39.48
C GLU A 576 -27.85 21.34 -39.81
N GLU A 577 -27.86 21.69 -41.08
CA GLU A 577 -27.36 22.92 -41.69
C GLU A 577 -27.73 24.16 -40.84
N ARG A 578 -26.73 24.94 -40.42
CA ARG A 578 -26.89 26.10 -39.56
C ARG A 578 -27.60 27.24 -40.33
N PRO A 579 -28.78 27.68 -39.93
CA PRO A 579 -29.23 29.02 -40.25
C PRO A 579 -28.34 30.01 -39.47
N THR A 580 -27.97 31.08 -40.08
CA THR A 580 -27.27 32.24 -39.48
C THR A 580 -28.20 32.91 -38.46
N GLU A 581 -28.23 32.44 -37.23
CA GLU A 581 -29.08 32.97 -36.17
C GLU A 581 -28.27 33.86 -35.22
N MET A 582 -28.72 35.10 -35.04
CA MET A 582 -28.15 36.05 -34.07
C MET A 582 -28.59 35.70 -32.67
N TYR A 583 -27.64 35.66 -31.73
CA TYR A 583 -27.86 35.43 -30.32
C TYR A 583 -27.70 36.73 -29.53
N TYR A 584 -28.56 36.99 -28.55
CA TYR A 584 -28.51 38.13 -27.65
C TYR A 584 -28.47 37.67 -26.21
N TYR A 585 -27.82 38.47 -25.34
CA TYR A 585 -27.81 38.32 -23.92
C TYR A 585 -28.92 39.15 -23.29
N ASP A 586 -29.55 38.62 -22.26
CA ASP A 586 -30.46 39.41 -21.43
C ASP A 586 -29.67 40.06 -20.26
N GLU A 587 -30.14 41.19 -19.75
CA GLU A 587 -29.46 41.99 -18.72
C GLU A 587 -29.28 41.26 -17.38
N ASP A 588 -30.00 40.18 -17.13
CA ASP A 588 -29.86 39.30 -15.95
C ASP A 588 -28.92 38.10 -16.16
N MET A 589 -28.31 38.01 -17.31
CA MET A 589 -27.04 37.41 -17.72
C MET A 589 -26.72 36.00 -17.31
N ASN A 590 -27.57 35.09 -17.56
CA ASN A 590 -27.12 33.69 -17.49
C ASN A 590 -27.59 32.77 -18.62
N ILE A 591 -28.19 33.30 -19.69
CA ILE A 591 -28.74 32.45 -20.75
C ILE A 591 -28.56 33.13 -22.12
N LEU A 592 -27.87 32.46 -23.05
CA LEU A 592 -27.90 32.79 -24.47
C LEU A 592 -29.27 32.46 -25.08
N PHE A 593 -29.90 33.41 -25.71
CA PHE A 593 -31.16 33.20 -26.44
C PHE A 593 -30.91 33.31 -27.94
N ASN A 594 -31.51 32.39 -28.67
CA ASN A 594 -31.79 32.58 -30.08
C ASN A 594 -32.96 33.56 -30.24
N VAL A 595 -32.84 34.55 -31.14
CA VAL A 595 -33.88 35.57 -31.38
C VAL A 595 -35.25 34.95 -31.70
N ALA A 596 -35.27 33.83 -32.43
CA ALA A 596 -36.48 33.09 -32.75
C ALA A 596 -37.11 32.43 -31.48
N GLU A 597 -36.32 31.93 -30.55
CA GLU A 597 -36.80 31.37 -29.27
C GLU A 597 -37.28 32.45 -28.31
N ALA A 598 -36.58 33.57 -28.23
CA ALA A 598 -37.02 34.72 -27.41
C ALA A 598 -38.34 35.27 -27.89
N LYS A 599 -38.51 35.41 -29.21
CA LYS A 599 -39.78 35.81 -29.82
C LYS A 599 -40.90 34.81 -29.57
N LYS A 600 -40.61 33.51 -29.62
CA LYS A 600 -41.57 32.43 -29.35
C LYS A 600 -42.02 32.44 -27.88
N ARG A 601 -41.09 32.65 -26.94
CA ARG A 601 -41.40 32.77 -25.50
C ARG A 601 -42.17 34.02 -25.15
N ALA A 602 -41.81 35.17 -25.74
CA ALA A 602 -42.54 36.41 -25.60
C ALA A 602 -43.99 36.31 -26.16
N GLY A 603 -44.16 35.61 -27.27
CA GLY A 603 -45.48 35.30 -27.84
C GLY A 603 -46.32 34.38 -26.98
N GLN A 604 -45.70 33.39 -26.30
CA GLN A 604 -46.38 32.50 -25.36
C GLN A 604 -46.79 33.22 -24.05
N GLN A 605 -45.95 34.13 -23.52
CA GLN A 605 -46.26 34.94 -22.38
C GLN A 605 -47.37 35.96 -22.66
N ARG A 606 -47.41 36.52 -23.85
CA ARG A 606 -48.55 37.38 -24.30
C ARG A 606 -49.86 36.58 -24.35
N ARG A 607 -49.88 35.41 -24.97
CA ARG A 607 -51.07 34.55 -25.02
C ARG A 607 -51.51 34.08 -23.64
N ALA A 608 -50.59 33.80 -22.73
CA ALA A 608 -50.92 33.42 -21.36
C ALA A 608 -51.54 34.59 -20.58
N LYS A 609 -51.11 35.85 -20.82
CA LYS A 609 -51.73 37.03 -20.23
C LYS A 609 -53.11 37.36 -20.85
N GLU A 610 -53.35 37.05 -22.13
CA GLU A 610 -54.64 37.23 -22.77
C GLU A 610 -55.67 36.16 -22.38
N LEU A 611 -55.24 35.03 -21.80
CA LEU A 611 -56.11 33.99 -21.29
C LEU A 611 -56.50 34.16 -19.79
N TRP A 612 -55.98 35.22 -19.14
CA TRP A 612 -56.26 35.53 -17.74
C TRP A 612 -56.93 36.92 -17.56
N ILE A 613 -57.47 37.50 -18.63
CA ILE A 613 -58.43 38.59 -18.70
C ILE A 613 -59.71 38.02 -19.31
#